data_4008ba2253bf07ceeeb178be10473bab
#
_entry.id   4008ba2253bf07ceeeb178be10473bab
#
_cell.length_a   1.000
_cell.length_b   1.000
_cell.length_c   1.000
_cell.angle_alpha   90.00
_cell.angle_beta   90.00
_cell.angle_gamma   90.00
#
_symmetry.space_group_name_H-M   'P 1'
#
loop_
_entity.id
_entity.type
_entity.pdbx_description
1 polymer ?
#
loop_
_entity_poly.entity_id
_entity_poly.type
_entity_poly.pdbx_seq_one_letter_code
_entity_poly.pdbx_strand_id
1 'polypeptide(L)'
;MKQSRTCVLLAVLISTVAVSSQQVASGGSSPADILYAQPGQLVSVNGFRLNLYCMGSGSPTVVFDSGWEDWAPAWSTVQPEVAKWTRVCSYDRAGAGFSDPGPMPRTSVRIAEELRTALHHAGIGGPYILVGSAFGGDNVRTFADLYMREVAGLVLVDADPDDVELAPMREEQHRGFLGILSQLRDCRNAVAEHKPLPALPSRPDQPQRTCAQQFFRGLPESAWSPELNAKLLEIAQTKVAMYDAYLSEMEQTPADEVYLQQHRRSFGSRPIRVLTSGNHGVGHLEQKPPDSPEHVKYEQETTLAQARWLALSSNARQIFARNSSEYIQFDEPETVINAIREVYDQTRKPIAGHRHRK
;
A
#
# COMPACT_ATOMS: atom_id res chain seq x y z
N MET A 1 13.02 -88.94 -7.32
CA MET A 1 12.18 -87.78 -7.75
C MET A 1 12.52 -86.65 -6.79
N LYS A 2 13.40 -85.72 -7.21
CA LYS A 2 13.80 -84.51 -6.42
C LYS A 2 13.15 -83.30 -7.05
N GLN A 3 12.23 -82.61 -6.36
CA GLN A 3 11.66 -81.34 -6.77
C GLN A 3 12.59 -80.22 -6.28
N SER A 4 13.12 -79.48 -7.27
CA SER A 4 13.88 -78.25 -7.05
C SER A 4 12.92 -77.10 -6.87
N ARG A 5 13.00 -76.39 -5.71
CA ARG A 5 12.27 -75.15 -5.46
C ARG A 5 13.21 -73.97 -5.81
N THR A 6 12.88 -73.32 -6.88
CA THR A 6 13.54 -72.05 -7.28
C THR A 6 12.96 -70.88 -6.48
N CYS A 7 13.78 -70.28 -5.63
CA CYS A 7 13.44 -68.99 -4.98
C CYS A 7 13.70 -67.84 -5.93
N VAL A 8 12.64 -67.10 -6.28
CA VAL A 8 12.74 -65.83 -7.02
C VAL A 8 12.89 -64.71 -5.97
N LEU A 9 14.07 -64.12 -5.93
CA LEU A 9 14.31 -62.89 -5.14
C LEU A 9 13.79 -61.71 -5.94
N LEU A 10 12.70 -61.07 -5.41
CA LEU A 10 12.19 -59.79 -5.89
C LEU A 10 13.05 -58.67 -5.29
N ALA A 11 13.89 -58.05 -6.11
CA ALA A 11 14.61 -56.84 -5.71
C ALA A 11 13.67 -55.65 -5.81
N VAL A 12 13.27 -55.08 -4.66
CA VAL A 12 12.51 -53.82 -4.58
C VAL A 12 13.53 -52.70 -4.73
N LEU A 13 13.53 -52.04 -5.89
CA LEU A 13 14.24 -50.77 -6.10
C LEU A 13 13.49 -49.64 -5.38
N ILE A 14 14.01 -49.23 -4.24
CA ILE A 14 13.53 -48.00 -3.53
C ILE A 14 14.18 -46.82 -4.25
N SER A 15 13.42 -46.18 -5.12
CA SER A 15 13.80 -44.87 -5.69
C SER A 15 13.68 -43.79 -4.60
N THR A 16 14.81 -43.39 -4.08
CA THR A 16 14.87 -42.19 -3.21
C THR A 16 14.67 -40.96 -4.09
N VAL A 17 13.46 -40.37 -4.03
CA VAL A 17 13.22 -39.05 -4.59
C VAL A 17 13.97 -38.08 -3.69
N ALA A 18 15.09 -37.56 -4.16
CA ALA A 18 15.73 -36.41 -3.52
C ALA A 18 14.81 -35.20 -3.66
N VAL A 19 14.11 -34.82 -2.59
CA VAL A 19 13.47 -33.53 -2.49
C VAL A 19 14.60 -32.51 -2.41
N SER A 20 14.90 -31.86 -3.53
CA SER A 20 15.76 -30.69 -3.54
C SER A 20 15.02 -29.60 -2.76
N SER A 21 15.44 -29.34 -1.53
CA SER A 21 15.11 -28.10 -0.84
C SER A 21 15.63 -26.96 -1.73
N GLN A 22 14.73 -26.30 -2.44
CA GLN A 22 15.04 -25.00 -3.00
C GLN A 22 15.43 -24.12 -1.81
N GLN A 23 16.72 -23.84 -1.70
CA GLN A 23 17.20 -22.76 -0.88
C GLN A 23 16.48 -21.52 -1.38
N VAL A 24 15.58 -20.99 -0.55
CA VAL A 24 15.10 -19.61 -0.66
C VAL A 24 16.38 -18.77 -0.73
N ALA A 25 16.61 -18.14 -1.86
CA ALA A 25 17.75 -17.26 -2.05
C ALA A 25 17.71 -16.24 -0.89
N SER A 26 18.75 -16.28 -0.06
CA SER A 26 18.99 -15.25 0.94
C SER A 26 18.97 -13.93 0.20
N GLY A 27 17.96 -13.08 0.48
CA GLY A 27 17.78 -11.80 -0.17
C GLY A 27 19.06 -10.98 -0.02
N GLY A 28 19.84 -10.93 -1.08
CA GLY A 28 20.90 -9.96 -1.19
C GLY A 28 20.23 -8.59 -1.21
N SER A 29 20.66 -7.71 -0.30
CA SER A 29 20.21 -6.32 -0.23
C SER A 29 20.19 -5.72 -1.63
N SER A 30 19.01 -5.37 -2.14
CA SER A 30 18.94 -4.61 -3.37
C SER A 30 19.52 -3.23 -3.10
N PRO A 31 20.48 -2.73 -3.92
CA PRO A 31 21.00 -1.37 -3.75
C PRO A 31 19.90 -0.30 -3.76
N ALA A 32 18.74 -0.62 -4.31
CA ALA A 32 17.59 0.27 -4.34
C ALA A 32 16.90 0.47 -2.99
N ASP A 33 17.00 -0.50 -2.07
CA ASP A 33 16.42 -0.39 -0.72
C ASP A 33 17.09 0.67 0.13
N ILE A 34 18.43 0.74 0.05
CA ILE A 34 19.27 1.57 0.92
C ILE A 34 18.92 3.04 0.80
N LEU A 35 18.42 3.46 -0.35
CA LEU A 35 18.04 4.86 -0.53
C LEU A 35 16.90 5.30 0.41
N TYR A 36 16.01 4.38 0.82
CA TYR A 36 14.94 4.68 1.77
C TYR A 36 15.40 4.69 3.24
N ALA A 37 16.63 4.26 3.52
CA ALA A 37 17.22 4.35 4.85
C ALA A 37 17.78 5.76 5.17
N GLN A 38 17.73 6.68 4.22
CA GLN A 38 18.19 8.05 4.33
C GLN A 38 17.14 9.01 3.76
N PRO A 39 17.12 10.30 4.17
CA PRO A 39 16.21 11.25 3.55
C PRO A 39 16.53 11.42 2.05
N GLY A 40 15.50 11.46 1.25
CA GLY A 40 15.58 11.85 -0.16
C GLY A 40 15.65 13.37 -0.31
N GLN A 41 14.83 13.94 -1.18
CA GLN A 41 14.72 15.39 -1.33
C GLN A 41 13.74 15.97 -0.31
N LEU A 42 14.22 16.74 0.65
CA LEU A 42 13.37 17.49 1.58
C LEU A 42 12.88 18.78 0.91
N VAL A 43 11.59 18.85 0.64
CA VAL A 43 10.93 19.95 -0.07
C VAL A 43 10.09 20.78 0.88
N SER A 44 10.30 22.10 0.88
CA SER A 44 9.53 23.01 1.74
C SER A 44 8.05 23.08 1.33
N VAL A 45 7.17 22.93 2.32
CA VAL A 45 5.71 23.02 2.16
C VAL A 45 5.16 23.88 3.29
N ASN A 46 4.85 25.14 3.02
CA ASN A 46 4.16 26.03 3.98
C ASN A 46 4.77 26.07 5.41
N GLY A 47 6.10 26.02 5.52
CA GLY A 47 6.83 26.15 6.80
C GLY A 47 7.32 24.84 7.41
N PHE A 48 7.07 23.71 6.79
CA PHE A 48 7.64 22.38 7.10
C PHE A 48 8.14 21.71 5.83
N ARG A 49 8.79 20.52 5.92
CA ARG A 49 9.34 19.84 4.74
C ARG A 49 8.75 18.45 4.59
N LEU A 50 8.40 18.11 3.35
CA LEU A 50 8.09 16.74 2.96
C LEU A 50 9.31 16.10 2.30
N ASN A 51 9.50 14.83 2.58
CA ASN A 51 10.55 14.02 2.01
C ASN A 51 10.03 13.29 0.77
N LEU A 52 10.67 13.52 -0.38
CA LEU A 52 10.35 12.91 -1.66
C LEU A 52 11.50 12.00 -2.12
N TYR A 53 11.15 10.83 -2.61
CA TYR A 53 12.06 9.92 -3.33
C TYR A 53 11.66 9.84 -4.79
N CYS A 54 12.34 10.57 -5.66
CA CYS A 54 12.05 10.58 -7.09
C CYS A 54 13.16 9.88 -7.87
N MET A 55 12.76 9.04 -8.81
CA MET A 55 13.63 8.25 -9.68
C MET A 55 13.18 8.35 -11.13
N GLY A 56 14.09 8.03 -12.07
CA GLY A 56 13.76 8.05 -13.49
C GLY A 56 13.52 9.44 -14.06
N SER A 57 13.05 9.50 -15.30
CA SER A 57 12.77 10.74 -16.02
C SER A 57 11.65 10.52 -17.03
N GLY A 58 10.92 11.59 -17.39
CA GLY A 58 9.82 11.51 -18.33
C GLY A 58 8.49 12.03 -17.77
N SER A 59 7.42 11.88 -18.56
CA SER A 59 6.07 12.33 -18.25
C SER A 59 5.05 11.41 -18.92
N PRO A 60 3.86 11.19 -18.30
CA PRO A 60 3.45 11.70 -16.98
C PRO A 60 4.30 11.12 -15.85
N THR A 61 4.45 11.89 -14.76
CA THR A 61 5.10 11.40 -13.54
C THR A 61 4.14 10.50 -12.78
N VAL A 62 4.63 9.34 -12.33
CA VAL A 62 3.90 8.46 -11.40
C VAL A 62 4.17 8.94 -9.99
N VAL A 63 3.12 9.07 -9.16
CA VAL A 63 3.24 9.49 -7.75
C VAL A 63 2.55 8.47 -6.88
N PHE A 64 3.28 7.95 -5.89
CA PHE A 64 2.79 6.96 -4.94
C PHE A 64 2.36 7.59 -3.62
N ASP A 65 1.21 7.17 -3.09
CA ASP A 65 0.75 7.42 -1.72
C ASP A 65 0.51 6.10 -1.00
N SER A 66 1.04 5.95 0.21
CA SER A 66 1.02 4.71 0.97
C SER A 66 -0.21 4.59 1.87
N GLY A 67 -0.47 3.40 2.37
CA GLY A 67 -1.51 3.12 3.36
C GLY A 67 -1.29 3.79 4.72
N TRP A 68 -2.16 3.49 5.69
CA TRP A 68 -1.91 3.84 7.09
C TRP A 68 -0.66 3.13 7.60
N GLU A 69 0.04 3.80 8.51
CA GLU A 69 1.25 3.25 9.13
C GLU A 69 2.41 2.97 8.16
N ASP A 70 2.22 3.26 6.85
CA ASP A 70 3.21 3.11 5.81
C ASP A 70 3.73 4.45 5.30
N TRP A 71 4.92 4.44 4.70
CA TRP A 71 5.50 5.59 3.98
C TRP A 71 6.30 5.11 2.76
N ALA A 72 7.17 5.92 2.20
CA ALA A 72 7.83 5.66 0.93
C ALA A 72 8.42 4.26 0.71
N PRO A 73 9.05 3.56 1.71
CA PRO A 73 9.57 2.20 1.53
C PRO A 73 8.52 1.16 1.10
N ALA A 74 7.22 1.42 1.34
CA ALA A 74 6.14 0.53 0.88
C ALA A 74 6.13 0.34 -0.65
N TRP A 75 6.84 1.17 -1.40
CA TRP A 75 6.93 1.13 -2.86
C TRP A 75 8.28 0.63 -3.37
N SER A 76 9.14 0.13 -2.50
CA SER A 76 10.53 -0.26 -2.84
C SER A 76 10.63 -1.36 -3.90
N THR A 77 9.64 -2.22 -4.04
CA THR A 77 9.57 -3.29 -5.05
C THR A 77 9.05 -2.80 -6.40
N VAL A 78 8.24 -1.74 -6.43
CA VAL A 78 7.57 -1.24 -7.63
C VAL A 78 8.28 -0.02 -8.21
N GLN A 79 8.69 0.92 -7.36
CA GLN A 79 9.25 2.20 -7.80
C GLN A 79 10.48 2.08 -8.70
N PRO A 80 11.49 1.22 -8.42
CA PRO A 80 12.64 1.07 -9.29
C PRO A 80 12.30 0.55 -10.70
N GLU A 81 11.28 -0.31 -10.80
CA GLU A 81 10.83 -0.86 -12.07
C GLU A 81 10.11 0.20 -12.91
N VAL A 82 9.25 1.00 -12.28
CA VAL A 82 8.56 2.12 -12.94
C VAL A 82 9.55 3.20 -13.39
N ALA A 83 10.61 3.42 -12.61
CA ALA A 83 11.66 4.40 -12.91
C ALA A 83 12.42 4.12 -14.22
N LYS A 84 12.42 2.87 -14.71
CA LYS A 84 13.08 2.49 -15.96
C LYS A 84 12.45 3.14 -17.21
N TRP A 85 11.21 3.64 -17.10
CA TRP A 85 10.49 4.13 -18.28
C TRP A 85 9.73 5.45 -18.08
N THR A 86 9.61 5.96 -16.85
CA THR A 86 9.11 7.33 -16.60
C THR A 86 9.65 7.84 -15.27
N ARG A 87 9.41 9.14 -14.99
CA ARG A 87 9.66 9.64 -13.63
C ARG A 87 8.64 9.06 -12.66
N VAL A 88 9.10 8.68 -11.49
CA VAL A 88 8.27 8.16 -10.42
C VAL A 88 8.73 8.70 -9.08
N CYS A 89 7.80 9.10 -8.23
CA CYS A 89 8.07 9.62 -6.90
C CYS A 89 7.19 8.92 -5.87
N SER A 90 7.78 8.53 -4.76
CA SER A 90 7.09 8.26 -3.51
C SER A 90 7.42 9.36 -2.51
N TYR A 91 6.69 9.47 -1.43
CA TYR A 91 6.93 10.49 -0.42
C TYR A 91 6.52 10.00 0.97
N ASP A 92 7.07 10.65 1.97
CA ASP A 92 6.64 10.49 3.35
C ASP A 92 5.62 11.59 3.66
N ARG A 93 4.41 11.23 4.11
CA ARG A 93 3.44 12.22 4.57
C ARG A 93 3.99 12.99 5.77
N ALA A 94 3.46 14.20 6.01
CA ALA A 94 3.93 15.01 7.14
C ALA A 94 3.79 14.27 8.47
N GLY A 95 4.89 14.21 9.21
CA GLY A 95 5.03 13.41 10.43
C GLY A 95 5.64 12.03 10.21
N ALA A 96 5.43 11.39 9.07
CA ALA A 96 5.97 10.06 8.76
C ALA A 96 7.42 10.09 8.28
N GLY A 97 8.09 8.94 8.29
CA GLY A 97 9.41 8.74 7.72
C GLY A 97 10.40 9.87 8.06
N PHE A 98 10.95 10.51 7.03
CA PHE A 98 11.87 11.65 7.18
C PHE A 98 11.21 13.02 7.00
N SER A 99 9.89 13.09 6.80
CA SER A 99 9.15 14.35 6.73
C SER A 99 9.04 15.03 8.09
N ASP A 100 9.05 16.37 8.09
CA ASP A 100 8.79 17.16 9.29
C ASP A 100 7.31 16.97 9.73
N PRO A 101 6.97 17.22 11.01
CA PRO A 101 5.58 17.30 11.43
C PRO A 101 4.82 18.38 10.64
N GLY A 102 3.59 18.10 10.26
CA GLY A 102 2.71 19.05 9.60
C GLY A 102 1.57 19.53 10.49
N PRO A 103 0.75 20.48 10.00
CA PRO A 103 -0.43 20.95 10.70
C PRO A 103 -1.46 19.85 10.93
N MET A 104 -2.17 19.92 12.05
CA MET A 104 -3.31 19.05 12.40
C MET A 104 -4.65 19.74 12.11
N PRO A 105 -5.74 19.00 11.90
CA PRO A 105 -5.82 17.55 11.72
C PRO A 105 -5.26 17.10 10.35
N ARG A 106 -4.88 15.82 10.23
CA ARG A 106 -4.36 15.22 9.01
C ARG A 106 -5.51 14.67 8.15
N THR A 107 -6.19 15.54 7.41
CA THR A 107 -7.25 15.14 6.48
C THR A 107 -6.70 14.82 5.09
N SER A 108 -7.40 13.99 4.31
CA SER A 108 -7.04 13.70 2.91
C SER A 108 -6.96 14.97 2.03
N VAL A 109 -7.80 15.97 2.30
CA VAL A 109 -7.72 17.28 1.62
C VAL A 109 -6.39 17.95 1.90
N ARG A 110 -5.97 18.03 3.17
CA ARG A 110 -4.70 18.64 3.56
C ARG A 110 -3.52 17.88 2.98
N ILE A 111 -3.55 16.55 3.04
CA ILE A 111 -2.51 15.68 2.47
C ILE A 111 -2.37 15.93 0.96
N ALA A 112 -3.49 16.02 0.24
CA ALA A 112 -3.49 16.29 -1.19
C ALA A 112 -2.92 17.69 -1.54
N GLU A 113 -3.26 18.72 -0.76
CA GLU A 113 -2.73 20.08 -0.93
C GLU A 113 -1.22 20.16 -0.66
N GLU A 114 -0.76 19.49 0.38
CA GLU A 114 0.65 19.39 0.74
C GLU A 114 1.46 18.65 -0.33
N LEU A 115 0.96 17.50 -0.79
CA LEU A 115 1.59 16.73 -1.87
C LEU A 115 1.73 17.56 -3.13
N ARG A 116 0.64 18.23 -3.55
CA ARG A 116 0.68 19.12 -4.72
C ARG A 116 1.72 20.22 -4.57
N THR A 117 1.75 20.87 -3.42
CA THR A 117 2.71 21.93 -3.13
C THR A 117 4.14 21.40 -3.19
N ALA A 118 4.40 20.22 -2.59
CA ALA A 118 5.71 19.59 -2.63
C ALA A 118 6.16 19.25 -4.05
N LEU A 119 5.27 18.67 -4.87
CA LEU A 119 5.58 18.34 -6.26
C LEU A 119 5.93 19.60 -7.06
N HIS A 120 5.14 20.66 -6.94
CA HIS A 120 5.39 21.93 -7.64
C HIS A 120 6.71 22.60 -7.18
N HIS A 121 6.99 22.63 -5.87
CA HIS A 121 8.24 23.19 -5.34
C HIS A 121 9.47 22.34 -5.70
N ALA A 122 9.28 21.03 -5.93
CA ALA A 122 10.33 20.17 -6.47
C ALA A 122 10.52 20.31 -7.99
N GLY A 123 9.75 21.20 -8.67
CA GLY A 123 9.80 21.37 -10.13
C GLY A 123 9.16 20.21 -10.90
N ILE A 124 8.28 19.44 -10.26
CA ILE A 124 7.60 18.29 -10.84
C ILE A 124 6.17 18.70 -11.18
N GLY A 125 5.95 19.09 -12.45
CA GLY A 125 4.62 19.45 -12.94
C GLY A 125 3.81 18.23 -13.39
N GLY A 126 2.47 18.36 -13.34
CA GLY A 126 1.56 17.39 -13.94
C GLY A 126 1.61 17.35 -15.48
N PRO A 127 0.82 16.46 -16.12
CA PRO A 127 -0.14 15.58 -15.45
C PRO A 127 0.52 14.40 -14.75
N TYR A 128 -0.15 13.91 -13.68
CA TYR A 128 0.33 12.78 -12.86
C TYR A 128 -0.48 11.52 -13.12
N ILE A 129 0.16 10.37 -13.01
CA ILE A 129 -0.51 9.10 -12.72
C ILE A 129 -0.39 8.89 -11.21
N LEU A 130 -1.50 8.94 -10.51
CA LEU A 130 -1.53 8.78 -9.06
C LEU A 130 -1.79 7.32 -8.71
N VAL A 131 -1.03 6.80 -7.77
CA VAL A 131 -1.12 5.41 -7.29
C VAL A 131 -1.26 5.44 -5.79
N GLY A 132 -2.37 4.93 -5.27
CA GLY A 132 -2.64 4.90 -3.83
C GLY A 132 -2.93 3.49 -3.33
N SER A 133 -2.30 3.10 -2.22
CA SER A 133 -2.55 1.83 -1.55
C SER A 133 -3.37 2.07 -0.27
N ALA A 134 -4.40 1.25 -0.03
CA ALA A 134 -5.30 1.36 1.12
C ALA A 134 -5.75 2.84 1.33
N PHE A 135 -5.53 3.43 2.49
CA PHE A 135 -5.81 4.86 2.78
C PHE A 135 -5.16 5.83 1.77
N GLY A 136 -4.01 5.48 1.18
CA GLY A 136 -3.42 6.26 0.10
C GLY A 136 -4.33 6.39 -1.12
N GLY A 137 -5.26 5.46 -1.30
CA GLY A 137 -6.32 5.53 -2.32
C GLY A 137 -7.24 6.74 -2.10
N ASP A 138 -7.63 7.02 -0.86
CA ASP A 138 -8.46 8.18 -0.50
C ASP A 138 -7.71 9.49 -0.78
N ASN A 139 -6.43 9.53 -0.43
CA ASN A 139 -5.59 10.72 -0.66
C ASN A 139 -5.43 11.03 -2.14
N VAL A 140 -5.08 10.03 -2.98
CA VAL A 140 -4.92 10.24 -4.42
C VAL A 140 -6.24 10.52 -5.10
N ARG A 141 -7.35 9.96 -4.60
CA ARG A 141 -8.69 10.27 -5.05
C ARG A 141 -9.07 11.71 -4.73
N THR A 142 -8.82 12.15 -3.49
CA THR A 142 -9.03 13.53 -3.05
C THR A 142 -8.20 14.51 -3.87
N PHE A 143 -6.92 14.18 -4.11
CA PHE A 143 -6.06 14.97 -5.01
C PHE A 143 -6.68 15.10 -6.40
N ALA A 144 -7.18 14.00 -6.95
CA ALA A 144 -7.77 14.03 -8.28
C ALA A 144 -9.10 14.82 -8.33
N ASP A 145 -9.89 14.80 -7.28
CA ASP A 145 -11.11 15.61 -7.18
C ASP A 145 -10.78 17.11 -7.10
N LEU A 146 -9.76 17.48 -6.33
CA LEU A 146 -9.32 18.87 -6.21
C LEU A 146 -8.61 19.37 -7.48
N TYR A 147 -7.75 18.55 -8.09
CA TYR A 147 -6.82 18.96 -9.14
C TYR A 147 -6.93 18.09 -10.40
N MET A 148 -8.14 17.77 -10.84
CA MET A 148 -8.46 16.91 -11.98
C MET A 148 -7.65 17.21 -13.24
N ARG A 149 -7.31 18.48 -13.49
CA ARG A 149 -6.54 18.89 -14.68
C ARG A 149 -5.07 18.44 -14.62
N GLU A 150 -4.58 18.16 -13.43
CA GLU A 150 -3.21 17.69 -13.19
C GLU A 150 -3.11 16.16 -13.14
N VAL A 151 -4.23 15.43 -13.35
CA VAL A 151 -4.28 13.96 -13.25
C VAL A 151 -4.54 13.33 -14.61
N ALA A 152 -3.62 12.44 -15.02
CA ALA A 152 -3.72 11.66 -16.24
C ALA A 152 -4.51 10.35 -16.04
N GLY A 153 -4.36 9.72 -14.88
CA GLY A 153 -5.04 8.47 -14.51
C GLY A 153 -4.77 8.05 -13.08
N LEU A 154 -5.46 7.01 -12.62
CA LEU A 154 -5.36 6.46 -11.27
C LEU A 154 -5.06 4.97 -11.29
N VAL A 155 -4.29 4.51 -10.29
CA VAL A 155 -4.16 3.11 -9.91
C VAL A 155 -4.44 3.00 -8.42
N LEU A 156 -5.49 2.29 -8.06
CA LEU A 156 -5.95 2.08 -6.69
C LEU A 156 -5.55 0.66 -6.29
N VAL A 157 -4.61 0.54 -5.35
CA VAL A 157 -4.01 -0.73 -4.93
C VAL A 157 -4.60 -1.12 -3.60
N ASP A 158 -5.53 -2.03 -3.63
CA ASP A 158 -6.34 -2.45 -2.48
C ASP A 158 -6.87 -1.27 -1.66
N ALA A 159 -7.30 -0.24 -2.38
CA ALA A 159 -7.74 1.02 -1.78
C ALA A 159 -9.02 0.84 -0.98
N ASP A 160 -9.08 1.52 0.15
CA ASP A 160 -10.26 1.51 1.00
C ASP A 160 -11.48 2.02 0.22
N PRO A 161 -12.62 1.29 0.28
CA PRO A 161 -13.81 1.73 -0.40
C PRO A 161 -14.46 2.92 0.32
N ASP A 162 -14.89 3.92 -0.44
CA ASP A 162 -15.62 5.09 0.06
C ASP A 162 -17.08 4.76 0.48
N ASP A 163 -17.33 3.53 0.94
CA ASP A 163 -18.69 3.03 1.16
C ASP A 163 -19.05 2.86 2.62
N VAL A 164 -19.95 3.71 3.04
CA VAL A 164 -20.49 3.73 4.41
C VAL A 164 -21.63 2.71 4.65
N GLU A 165 -22.09 1.95 3.63
CA GLU A 165 -23.31 1.14 3.73
C GLU A 165 -23.17 -0.31 4.23
N LEU A 166 -21.95 -0.77 4.58
CA LEU A 166 -21.72 -2.13 5.06
C LEU A 166 -22.06 -2.30 6.56
N ALA A 167 -23.33 -2.14 6.90
CA ALA A 167 -23.78 -1.90 8.27
C ALA A 167 -23.49 -3.01 9.33
N PRO A 168 -23.57 -4.33 9.07
CA PRO A 168 -23.27 -5.32 10.13
C PRO A 168 -21.79 -5.48 10.45
N MET A 169 -20.92 -5.29 9.45
CA MET A 169 -19.47 -5.36 9.64
C MET A 169 -18.91 -4.10 10.29
N ARG A 170 -19.61 -2.99 10.23
CA ARG A 170 -19.19 -1.71 10.82
C ARG A 170 -18.95 -1.77 12.32
N GLU A 171 -19.81 -2.43 13.09
CA GLU A 171 -19.62 -2.49 14.54
C GLU A 171 -18.35 -3.25 14.91
N GLU A 172 -18.05 -4.35 14.22
CA GLU A 172 -16.85 -5.14 14.49
C GLU A 172 -15.60 -4.44 13.96
N GLN A 173 -15.65 -3.91 12.75
CA GLN A 173 -14.60 -3.05 12.18
C GLN A 173 -14.36 -1.81 13.03
N HIS A 174 -15.43 -1.14 13.47
CA HIS A 174 -15.34 0.03 14.35
C HIS A 174 -14.69 -0.31 15.70
N ARG A 175 -15.04 -1.45 16.30
CA ARG A 175 -14.37 -1.91 17.53
C ARG A 175 -12.89 -2.22 17.28
N GLY A 176 -12.57 -2.90 16.19
CA GLY A 176 -11.18 -3.16 15.77
C GLY A 176 -10.40 -1.87 15.57
N PHE A 177 -10.98 -0.92 14.86
CA PHE A 177 -10.42 0.39 14.62
C PHE A 177 -10.16 1.19 15.92
N LEU A 178 -11.11 1.22 16.85
CA LEU A 178 -10.92 1.83 18.16
C LEU A 178 -9.81 1.13 18.97
N GLY A 179 -9.66 -0.18 18.82
CA GLY A 179 -8.58 -0.95 19.41
C GLY A 179 -7.21 -0.52 18.88
N ILE A 180 -7.07 -0.36 17.55
CA ILE A 180 -5.85 0.11 16.90
C ILE A 180 -5.51 1.54 17.38
N LEU A 181 -6.49 2.45 17.39
CA LEU A 181 -6.29 3.81 17.89
C LEU A 181 -5.79 3.83 19.35
N SER A 182 -6.35 2.96 20.22
CA SER A 182 -5.90 2.85 21.60
C SER A 182 -4.45 2.38 21.68
N GLN A 183 -4.09 1.34 20.91
CA GLN A 183 -2.72 0.81 20.86
C GLN A 183 -1.73 1.87 20.36
N LEU A 184 -2.07 2.59 19.30
CA LEU A 184 -1.23 3.67 18.75
C LEU A 184 -1.01 4.80 19.78
N ARG A 185 -2.05 5.15 20.58
CA ARG A 185 -1.92 6.15 21.65
C ARG A 185 -0.97 5.66 22.75
N ASP A 186 -1.07 4.39 23.14
CA ASP A 186 -0.17 3.80 24.13
C ASP A 186 1.27 3.78 23.61
N CYS A 187 1.47 3.45 22.35
CA CYS A 187 2.75 3.48 21.66
C CYS A 187 3.32 4.90 21.61
N ARG A 188 2.52 5.85 21.17
CA ARG A 188 2.86 7.28 21.12
C ARG A 188 3.35 7.79 22.49
N ASN A 189 2.63 7.44 23.54
CA ASN A 189 2.97 7.86 24.89
C ASN A 189 4.28 7.21 25.37
N ALA A 190 4.47 5.92 25.08
CA ALA A 190 5.73 5.24 25.41
C ALA A 190 6.93 5.88 24.72
N VAL A 191 6.82 6.21 23.42
CA VAL A 191 7.87 6.90 22.67
C VAL A 191 8.14 8.30 23.25
N ALA A 192 7.08 9.08 23.53
CA ALA A 192 7.22 10.43 24.08
C ALA A 192 7.85 10.45 25.48
N GLU A 193 7.63 9.43 26.28
CA GLU A 193 8.14 9.30 27.64
C GLU A 193 9.45 8.50 27.69
N HIS A 194 10.02 8.09 26.55
CA HIS A 194 11.21 7.23 26.45
C HIS A 194 11.09 5.94 27.25
N LYS A 195 9.89 5.38 27.31
CA LYS A 195 9.58 4.10 27.97
C LYS A 195 9.72 2.92 26.99
N PRO A 196 9.88 1.69 27.51
CA PRO A 196 9.78 0.50 26.68
C PRO A 196 8.45 0.48 25.92
N LEU A 197 8.50 0.12 24.64
CA LEU A 197 7.31 0.03 23.81
C LEU A 197 6.40 -1.09 24.32
N PRO A 198 5.08 -0.85 24.42
CA PRO A 198 4.14 -1.87 24.80
C PRO A 198 4.17 -3.05 23.82
N ALA A 199 3.98 -4.24 24.38
CA ALA A 199 3.74 -5.43 23.60
C ALA A 199 2.33 -5.37 23.02
N LEU A 200 2.20 -5.67 21.73
CA LEU A 200 0.90 -5.74 21.08
C LEU A 200 0.24 -7.10 21.30
N PRO A 201 -1.08 -7.18 21.31
CA PRO A 201 -1.76 -8.47 21.30
C PRO A 201 -1.28 -9.31 20.12
N SER A 202 -0.86 -10.54 20.41
CA SER A 202 -0.44 -11.50 19.39
C SER A 202 -1.19 -12.81 19.56
N ARG A 203 -1.34 -13.57 18.49
CA ARG A 203 -1.84 -14.94 18.58
C ARG A 203 -0.80 -15.83 19.29
N PRO A 204 -1.24 -16.91 19.97
CA PRO A 204 -0.31 -17.81 20.68
C PRO A 204 0.78 -18.42 19.79
N ASP A 205 0.52 -18.54 18.49
CA ASP A 205 1.41 -19.09 17.46
C ASP A 205 2.29 -18.04 16.78
N GLN A 206 2.14 -16.77 17.15
CA GLN A 206 2.90 -15.66 16.56
C GLN A 206 3.89 -15.05 17.57
N PRO A 207 5.06 -14.57 17.10
CA PRO A 207 5.99 -13.88 17.98
C PRO A 207 5.34 -12.61 18.54
N GLN A 208 5.65 -12.30 19.80
CA GLN A 208 5.24 -11.07 20.44
C GLN A 208 5.85 -9.89 19.68
N ARG A 209 4.99 -8.97 19.24
CA ARG A 209 5.40 -7.73 18.55
C ARG A 209 5.30 -6.53 19.48
N THR A 210 6.11 -5.52 19.21
CA THR A 210 5.99 -4.20 19.82
C THR A 210 5.35 -3.22 18.84
N CYS A 211 5.01 -2.04 19.33
CA CYS A 211 4.48 -0.96 18.49
C CYS A 211 5.34 -0.63 17.26
N ALA A 212 6.66 -0.64 17.41
CA ALA A 212 7.56 -0.35 16.31
C ALA A 212 7.47 -1.39 15.18
N GLN A 213 7.08 -2.61 15.53
CA GLN A 213 6.88 -3.71 14.58
C GLN A 213 5.44 -3.77 14.04
N GLN A 214 4.58 -2.83 14.47
CA GLN A 214 3.24 -2.65 13.92
C GLN A 214 3.29 -1.99 12.54
N PHE A 215 4.23 -1.07 12.35
CA PHE A 215 4.44 -0.45 11.05
C PHE A 215 4.88 -1.48 10.02
N PHE A 216 4.32 -1.40 8.82
CA PHE A 216 4.52 -2.39 7.76
C PHE A 216 4.19 -3.82 8.21
N ARG A 217 3.19 -3.97 9.08
CA ARG A 217 2.74 -5.30 9.52
C ARG A 217 2.29 -6.12 8.31
N GLY A 218 2.52 -7.42 8.40
CA GLY A 218 2.23 -8.34 7.29
C GLY A 218 3.38 -8.53 6.32
N LEU A 219 4.39 -7.64 6.33
CA LEU A 219 5.58 -7.83 5.54
C LEU A 219 6.60 -8.71 6.28
N PRO A 220 7.25 -9.66 5.59
CA PRO A 220 8.32 -10.43 6.19
C PRO A 220 9.54 -9.53 6.48
N GLU A 221 10.27 -9.82 7.57
CA GLU A 221 11.52 -9.10 7.86
C GLU A 221 12.54 -9.15 6.71
N SER A 222 12.41 -10.15 5.84
CA SER A 222 13.24 -10.30 4.63
C SER A 222 12.82 -9.41 3.46
N ALA A 223 11.72 -8.63 3.58
CA ALA A 223 11.24 -7.75 2.51
C ALA A 223 12.26 -6.67 2.16
N TRP A 224 13.09 -6.27 3.13
CA TRP A 224 14.10 -5.23 2.98
C TRP A 224 15.48 -5.63 3.50
N SER A 225 16.47 -4.81 3.16
CA SER A 225 17.82 -4.96 3.69
C SER A 225 17.85 -4.76 5.22
N PRO A 226 18.83 -5.36 5.92
CA PRO A 226 19.00 -5.15 7.36
C PRO A 226 19.15 -3.67 7.73
N GLU A 227 19.83 -2.88 6.89
CA GLU A 227 20.03 -1.45 7.09
C GLU A 227 18.72 -0.68 7.04
N LEU A 228 17.87 -0.96 6.06
CA LEU A 228 16.56 -0.31 5.97
C LEU A 228 15.67 -0.74 7.14
N ASN A 229 15.58 -2.03 7.45
CA ASN A 229 14.82 -2.51 8.61
C ASN A 229 15.25 -1.84 9.91
N ALA A 230 16.55 -1.71 10.16
CA ALA A 230 17.08 -1.03 11.34
C ALA A 230 16.66 0.45 11.39
N LYS A 231 16.66 1.13 10.25
CA LYS A 231 16.24 2.54 10.16
C LYS A 231 14.75 2.72 10.35
N LEU A 232 13.92 1.85 9.78
CA LEU A 232 12.46 1.86 9.97
C LEU A 232 12.12 1.68 11.45
N LEU A 233 12.79 0.72 12.10
CA LEU A 233 12.61 0.45 13.52
C LEU A 233 13.07 1.63 14.38
N GLU A 234 14.21 2.26 14.07
CA GLU A 234 14.71 3.46 14.76
C GLU A 234 13.68 4.60 14.68
N ILE A 235 13.14 4.88 13.49
CA ILE A 235 12.13 5.91 13.29
C ILE A 235 10.89 5.59 14.13
N ALA A 236 10.39 4.36 14.07
CA ALA A 236 9.22 3.94 14.82
C ALA A 236 9.41 3.99 16.34
N GLN A 237 10.63 3.80 16.83
CA GLN A 237 10.95 3.85 18.26
C GLN A 237 11.19 5.27 18.81
N THR A 238 11.42 6.26 17.93
CA THR A 238 11.88 7.57 18.37
C THR A 238 11.01 8.74 17.92
N LYS A 239 10.20 8.56 16.86
CA LYS A 239 9.50 9.67 16.22
C LYS A 239 8.06 9.79 16.67
N VAL A 240 7.80 10.56 17.74
CA VAL A 240 6.46 10.84 18.29
C VAL A 240 5.52 11.41 17.21
N ALA A 241 6.01 12.33 16.38
CA ALA A 241 5.22 12.98 15.33
C ALA A 241 4.61 12.00 14.32
N MET A 242 5.22 10.83 14.14
CA MET A 242 4.69 9.77 13.27
C MET A 242 3.40 9.19 13.84
N TYR A 243 3.38 8.90 15.13
CA TYR A 243 2.17 8.42 15.81
C TYR A 243 1.08 9.50 15.86
N ASP A 244 1.46 10.76 16.11
CA ASP A 244 0.51 11.88 16.09
C ASP A 244 -0.15 12.03 14.72
N ALA A 245 0.62 11.89 13.64
CA ALA A 245 0.11 11.96 12.27
C ALA A 245 -0.86 10.80 11.97
N TYR A 246 -0.45 9.55 12.24
CA TYR A 246 -1.30 8.38 11.96
C TYR A 246 -2.57 8.35 12.81
N LEU A 247 -2.48 8.69 14.10
CA LEU A 247 -3.67 8.85 14.94
C LEU A 247 -4.64 9.86 14.32
N SER A 248 -4.12 10.99 13.86
CA SER A 248 -4.96 12.02 13.24
C SER A 248 -5.53 11.58 11.90
N GLU A 249 -4.74 10.93 11.03
CA GLU A 249 -5.23 10.36 9.75
C GLU A 249 -6.38 9.38 10.00
N MET A 250 -6.21 8.44 10.93
CA MET A 250 -7.24 7.48 11.27
C MET A 250 -8.49 8.14 11.86
N GLU A 251 -8.32 9.11 12.78
CA GLU A 251 -9.44 9.84 13.38
C GLU A 251 -10.24 10.66 12.36
N GLN A 252 -9.61 11.11 11.27
CA GLN A 252 -10.26 11.88 10.21
C GLN A 252 -10.92 11.02 9.13
N THR A 253 -10.58 9.74 9.02
CA THR A 253 -11.09 8.85 7.96
C THR A 253 -12.61 8.90 7.79
N PRO A 254 -13.45 8.83 8.83
CA PRO A 254 -14.90 8.92 8.64
C PRO A 254 -15.35 10.23 7.98
N ALA A 255 -14.66 11.34 8.26
CA ALA A 255 -14.94 12.64 7.64
C ALA A 255 -14.44 12.71 6.20
N ASP A 256 -13.29 12.10 5.92
CA ASP A 256 -12.70 12.02 4.58
C ASP A 256 -13.55 11.12 3.65
N GLU A 257 -14.09 10.00 4.14
CA GLU A 257 -15.04 9.17 3.40
C GLU A 257 -16.31 9.95 3.03
N VAL A 258 -16.88 10.69 3.98
CA VAL A 258 -18.04 11.57 3.71
C VAL A 258 -17.69 12.62 2.66
N TYR A 259 -16.49 13.21 2.76
CA TYR A 259 -16.01 14.17 1.76
C TYR A 259 -15.94 13.53 0.36
N LEU A 260 -15.37 12.35 0.23
CA LEU A 260 -15.23 11.63 -1.03
C LEU A 260 -16.60 11.27 -1.65
N GLN A 261 -17.56 10.89 -0.84
CA GLN A 261 -18.93 10.62 -1.29
C GLN A 261 -19.63 11.89 -1.82
N GLN A 262 -19.53 12.99 -1.08
CA GLN A 262 -20.14 14.26 -1.47
C GLN A 262 -19.51 14.90 -2.70
N HIS A 263 -18.20 14.67 -2.94
CA HIS A 263 -17.46 15.21 -4.07
C HIS A 263 -17.28 14.21 -5.21
N ARG A 264 -18.03 13.12 -5.20
CA ARG A 264 -17.95 12.08 -6.23
C ARG A 264 -18.35 12.63 -7.59
N ARG A 265 -17.39 12.70 -8.50
CA ARG A 265 -17.60 13.17 -9.87
C ARG A 265 -16.92 12.25 -10.88
N SER A 266 -17.37 12.34 -12.13
CA SER A 266 -16.79 11.55 -13.20
C SER A 266 -15.40 12.05 -13.59
N PHE A 267 -14.48 11.12 -13.77
CA PHE A 267 -13.15 11.33 -14.35
C PHE A 267 -13.18 11.26 -15.89
N GLY A 268 -14.38 11.14 -16.49
CA GLY A 268 -14.56 11.03 -17.94
C GLY A 268 -13.98 9.72 -18.47
N SER A 269 -13.05 9.79 -19.42
CA SER A 269 -12.37 8.63 -20.02
C SER A 269 -10.94 8.42 -19.49
N ARG A 270 -10.55 9.07 -18.40
CA ARG A 270 -9.22 8.86 -17.81
C ARG A 270 -9.09 7.42 -17.34
N PRO A 271 -7.96 6.75 -17.64
CA PRO A 271 -7.79 5.36 -17.22
C PRO A 271 -7.72 5.24 -15.69
N ILE A 272 -8.50 4.31 -15.15
CA ILE A 272 -8.48 3.93 -13.73
C ILE A 272 -8.27 2.41 -13.66
N ARG A 273 -7.35 1.96 -12.83
CA ARG A 273 -7.16 0.55 -12.50
C ARG A 273 -7.38 0.36 -11.01
N VAL A 274 -8.29 -0.53 -10.68
CA VAL A 274 -8.62 -0.91 -9.29
C VAL A 274 -8.06 -2.31 -9.09
N LEU A 275 -7.05 -2.43 -8.26
CA LEU A 275 -6.44 -3.70 -7.90
C LEU A 275 -7.06 -4.16 -6.60
N THR A 276 -7.58 -5.38 -6.59
CA THR A 276 -8.24 -6.00 -5.44
C THR A 276 -7.41 -7.21 -5.03
N SER A 277 -7.00 -7.28 -3.77
CA SER A 277 -6.28 -8.41 -3.22
C SER A 277 -7.17 -9.66 -3.15
N GLY A 278 -6.58 -10.82 -3.09
CA GLY A 278 -7.29 -12.10 -2.93
C GLY A 278 -7.47 -12.50 -1.47
N ASN A 279 -6.83 -11.80 -0.56
CA ASN A 279 -6.89 -12.05 0.86
C ASN A 279 -6.73 -10.72 1.63
N HIS A 280 -7.84 -10.06 1.88
CA HIS A 280 -7.86 -8.86 2.71
C HIS A 280 -7.69 -9.27 4.18
N GLY A 281 -6.45 -9.40 4.63
CA GLY A 281 -6.12 -9.70 6.02
C GLY A 281 -6.54 -8.56 6.94
N VAL A 282 -7.74 -8.61 7.48
CA VAL A 282 -8.20 -7.62 8.45
C VAL A 282 -8.14 -8.19 9.84
N GLY A 283 -7.44 -7.52 10.72
CA GLY A 283 -7.01 -7.91 12.05
C GLY A 283 -7.90 -8.88 12.86
N HIS A 284 -9.22 -8.70 12.86
CA HIS A 284 -10.13 -9.62 13.54
C HIS A 284 -10.48 -10.87 12.72
N LEU A 285 -10.39 -10.79 11.39
CA LEU A 285 -10.63 -11.92 10.48
C LEU A 285 -9.37 -12.78 10.28
N GLU A 286 -8.18 -12.25 10.52
CA GLU A 286 -6.93 -13.03 10.51
C GLU A 286 -6.97 -14.22 11.49
N GLN A 287 -7.85 -14.15 12.49
CA GLN A 287 -8.06 -15.23 13.46
C GLN A 287 -9.06 -16.28 12.97
N LYS A 288 -9.78 -16.03 11.87
CA LYS A 288 -10.77 -16.95 11.31
C LYS A 288 -10.19 -17.68 10.10
N PRO A 289 -10.57 -18.95 9.87
CA PRO A 289 -10.16 -19.65 8.66
C PRO A 289 -10.59 -18.88 7.39
N PRO A 290 -9.78 -18.89 6.32
CA PRO A 290 -10.12 -18.21 5.06
C PRO A 290 -11.42 -18.68 4.40
N ASP A 291 -11.85 -19.90 4.71
CA ASP A 291 -13.09 -20.52 4.24
C ASP A 291 -14.27 -20.33 5.21
N SER A 292 -14.09 -19.62 6.31
CA SER A 292 -15.20 -19.31 7.21
C SER A 292 -16.24 -18.42 6.51
N PRO A 293 -17.55 -18.61 6.80
CA PRO A 293 -18.60 -17.79 6.19
C PRO A 293 -18.41 -16.29 6.37
N GLU A 294 -17.87 -15.87 7.51
CA GLU A 294 -17.59 -14.48 7.82
C GLU A 294 -16.45 -13.92 6.96
N HIS A 295 -15.36 -14.70 6.79
CA HIS A 295 -14.23 -14.30 5.96
C HIS A 295 -14.66 -14.19 4.49
N VAL A 296 -15.34 -15.22 3.96
CA VAL A 296 -15.85 -15.20 2.58
C VAL A 296 -16.80 -14.02 2.35
N LYS A 297 -17.66 -13.73 3.31
CA LYS A 297 -18.57 -12.58 3.22
C LYS A 297 -17.79 -11.27 3.16
N TYR A 298 -16.80 -11.08 4.01
CA TYR A 298 -15.95 -9.90 4.03
C TYR A 298 -15.25 -9.68 2.69
N GLU A 299 -14.61 -10.72 2.15
CA GLU A 299 -13.95 -10.67 0.85
C GLU A 299 -14.90 -10.26 -0.29
N GLN A 300 -16.12 -10.80 -0.28
CA GLN A 300 -17.13 -10.45 -1.26
C GLN A 300 -17.57 -8.99 -1.13
N GLU A 301 -17.85 -8.53 0.08
CA GLU A 301 -18.30 -7.16 0.34
C GLU A 301 -17.22 -6.14 -0.02
N THR A 302 -15.94 -6.39 0.36
CA THR A 302 -14.82 -5.52 0.01
C THR A 302 -14.60 -5.47 -1.50
N THR A 303 -14.63 -6.63 -2.17
CA THR A 303 -14.53 -6.70 -3.64
C THR A 303 -15.60 -5.86 -4.34
N LEU A 304 -16.85 -5.96 -3.88
CA LEU A 304 -17.98 -5.21 -4.44
C LEU A 304 -17.88 -3.72 -4.12
N ALA A 305 -17.43 -3.37 -2.94
CA ALA A 305 -17.23 -1.98 -2.53
C ALA A 305 -16.13 -1.32 -3.37
N GLN A 306 -14.99 -1.98 -3.56
CA GLN A 306 -13.92 -1.50 -4.45
C GLN A 306 -14.38 -1.41 -5.91
N ALA A 307 -15.28 -2.30 -6.39
CA ALA A 307 -15.83 -2.23 -7.74
C ALA A 307 -16.62 -0.93 -8.00
N ARG A 308 -17.09 -0.22 -6.99
CA ARG A 308 -17.79 1.07 -7.14
C ARG A 308 -16.87 2.17 -7.71
N TRP A 309 -15.56 2.05 -7.54
CA TRP A 309 -14.58 2.93 -8.16
C TRP A 309 -14.66 2.89 -9.71
N LEU A 310 -15.17 1.80 -10.30
CA LEU A 310 -15.33 1.67 -11.75
C LEU A 310 -16.33 2.70 -12.32
N ALA A 311 -17.30 3.14 -11.53
CA ALA A 311 -18.27 4.15 -11.95
C ALA A 311 -17.66 5.56 -12.12
N LEU A 312 -16.41 5.79 -11.67
CA LEU A 312 -15.73 7.07 -11.81
C LEU A 312 -15.26 7.36 -13.24
N SER A 313 -15.03 6.33 -14.06
CA SER A 313 -14.52 6.52 -15.41
C SER A 313 -15.10 5.49 -16.38
N SER A 314 -15.40 5.93 -17.61
CA SER A 314 -15.73 5.00 -18.70
C SER A 314 -14.56 4.10 -19.12
N ASN A 315 -13.35 4.34 -18.61
CA ASN A 315 -12.14 3.59 -18.85
C ASN A 315 -11.56 3.03 -17.54
N ALA A 316 -12.44 2.58 -16.66
CA ALA A 316 -12.05 1.92 -15.41
C ALA A 316 -12.10 0.40 -15.57
N ARG A 317 -11.18 -0.31 -14.88
CA ARG A 317 -11.14 -1.77 -14.84
C ARG A 317 -10.65 -2.26 -13.49
N GLN A 318 -11.30 -3.32 -12.97
CA GLN A 318 -10.82 -4.03 -11.79
C GLN A 318 -9.89 -5.18 -12.20
N ILE A 319 -8.85 -5.39 -11.42
CA ILE A 319 -7.80 -6.41 -11.59
C ILE A 319 -7.66 -7.13 -10.26
N PHE A 320 -7.65 -8.46 -10.28
CA PHE A 320 -7.56 -9.27 -9.08
C PHE A 320 -6.15 -9.83 -8.89
N ALA A 321 -5.51 -9.47 -7.79
CA ALA A 321 -4.27 -10.05 -7.29
C ALA A 321 -4.60 -11.22 -6.35
N ARG A 322 -4.91 -12.38 -6.93
CA ARG A 322 -5.57 -13.50 -6.22
C ARG A 322 -4.73 -14.16 -5.14
N ASN A 323 -3.41 -14.07 -5.25
CA ASN A 323 -2.49 -14.70 -4.30
C ASN A 323 -1.86 -13.68 -3.36
N SER A 324 -2.37 -12.45 -3.35
CA SER A 324 -1.85 -11.35 -2.58
C SER A 324 -2.66 -11.09 -1.33
N SER A 325 -1.98 -10.66 -0.27
CA SER A 325 -2.57 -9.90 0.83
C SER A 325 -2.89 -8.47 0.39
N GLU A 326 -3.29 -7.61 1.33
CA GLU A 326 -3.45 -6.16 1.10
C GLU A 326 -2.20 -5.48 0.52
N TYR A 327 -1.02 -6.07 0.72
CA TYR A 327 0.26 -5.57 0.19
C TYR A 327 0.56 -6.09 -1.22
N ILE A 328 -0.33 -5.82 -2.19
CA ILE A 328 -0.16 -6.28 -3.59
C ILE A 328 1.19 -5.84 -4.17
N GLN A 329 1.69 -4.68 -3.78
CA GLN A 329 2.98 -4.16 -4.21
C GLN A 329 4.18 -5.00 -3.75
N PHE A 330 4.01 -5.88 -2.77
CA PHE A 330 5.03 -6.82 -2.32
C PHE A 330 4.77 -8.25 -2.79
N ASP A 331 3.53 -8.71 -2.68
CA ASP A 331 3.18 -10.10 -2.99
C ASP A 331 3.09 -10.35 -4.50
N GLU A 332 2.51 -9.39 -5.24
CA GLU A 332 2.37 -9.44 -6.70
C GLU A 332 2.81 -8.11 -7.36
N PRO A 333 4.07 -7.65 -7.19
CA PRO A 333 4.54 -6.35 -7.68
C PRO A 333 4.32 -6.16 -9.18
N GLU A 334 4.45 -7.22 -9.98
CA GLU A 334 4.22 -7.18 -11.42
C GLU A 334 2.77 -6.80 -11.77
N THR A 335 1.79 -7.17 -10.95
CA THR A 335 0.39 -6.78 -11.12
C THR A 335 0.24 -5.25 -11.01
N VAL A 336 0.91 -4.64 -10.03
CA VAL A 336 0.91 -3.18 -9.84
C VAL A 336 1.67 -2.48 -10.98
N ILE A 337 2.87 -2.97 -11.32
CA ILE A 337 3.71 -2.41 -12.39
C ILE A 337 2.96 -2.43 -13.73
N ASN A 338 2.30 -3.54 -14.05
CA ASN A 338 1.54 -3.70 -15.29
C ASN A 338 0.31 -2.77 -15.32
N ALA A 339 -0.40 -2.60 -14.21
CA ALA A 339 -1.51 -1.67 -14.11
C ALA A 339 -1.06 -0.21 -14.34
N ILE A 340 0.06 0.18 -13.74
CA ILE A 340 0.66 1.51 -13.96
C ILE A 340 1.08 1.67 -15.41
N ARG A 341 1.69 0.64 -16.02
CA ARG A 341 2.09 0.66 -17.43
C ARG A 341 0.89 0.82 -18.35
N GLU A 342 -0.20 0.10 -18.11
CA GLU A 342 -1.43 0.26 -18.89
C GLU A 342 -1.97 1.69 -18.85
N VAL A 343 -2.02 2.29 -17.66
CA VAL A 343 -2.45 3.68 -17.49
C VAL A 343 -1.51 4.62 -18.25
N TYR A 344 -0.21 4.45 -18.08
CA TYR A 344 0.82 5.25 -18.75
C TYR A 344 0.71 5.19 -20.29
N ASP A 345 0.60 4.00 -20.86
CA ASP A 345 0.51 3.80 -22.31
C ASP A 345 -0.76 4.43 -22.90
N GLN A 346 -1.86 4.41 -22.15
CA GLN A 346 -3.11 5.05 -22.58
C GLN A 346 -3.06 6.57 -22.53
N THR A 347 -2.33 7.14 -21.57
CA THR A 347 -2.18 8.60 -21.45
C THR A 347 -1.28 9.19 -22.53
N ARG A 348 -0.45 8.38 -23.18
CA ARG A 348 0.44 8.80 -24.28
C ARG A 348 -0.15 8.63 -25.67
N LYS A 349 -1.23 7.87 -25.81
CA LYS A 349 -1.91 7.77 -27.11
C LYS A 349 -2.53 9.12 -27.47
N PRO A 350 -2.30 9.68 -28.66
CA PRO A 350 -3.03 10.86 -29.11
C PRO A 350 -4.52 10.55 -29.04
N ILE A 351 -5.31 11.41 -28.42
CA ILE A 351 -6.77 11.33 -28.50
C ILE A 351 -7.09 11.31 -29.99
N ALA A 352 -7.57 10.16 -30.50
CA ALA A 352 -7.94 10.03 -31.90
C ALA A 352 -8.93 11.14 -32.21
N GLY A 353 -8.52 12.08 -33.08
CA GLY A 353 -9.13 13.37 -33.24
C GLY A 353 -10.62 13.28 -33.53
N HIS A 354 -11.37 14.14 -32.90
CA HIS A 354 -12.62 14.62 -33.48
C HIS A 354 -12.30 15.13 -34.87
N ARG A 355 -12.50 14.29 -35.89
CA ARG A 355 -12.57 14.79 -37.27
C ARG A 355 -13.71 15.81 -37.31
N HIS A 356 -13.37 17.07 -37.33
CA HIS A 356 -14.29 18.11 -37.77
C HIS A 356 -14.81 17.67 -39.15
N ARG A 357 -16.02 17.17 -39.20
CA ARG A 357 -16.77 17.13 -40.46
C ARG A 357 -17.01 18.60 -40.83
N LYS A 358 -16.33 19.02 -41.87
CA LYS A 358 -16.67 20.23 -42.61
C LYS A 358 -18.00 20.04 -43.30
#